data_bf14303b2fc2061d94c140e467fed959
#
_entry.id   bf14303b2fc2061d94c140e467fed959
#
_cell.length_a   1.000
_cell.length_b   1.000
_cell.length_c   1.000
_cell.angle_alpha   90.00
_cell.angle_beta   90.00
_cell.angle_gamma   90.00
#
_symmetry.space_group_name_H-M   'P 1'
#
loop_
_entity.id
_entity.type
_entity.pdbx_description
1 polymer ?
#
loop_
_entity_poly.entity_id
_entity_poly.type
_entity_poly.pdbx_seq_one_letter_code
_entity_poly.pdbx_strand_id
1 'polypeptide(L)'
;MKCKNLRMDFAPKTQYDRAIKGAWKSAESNPKKHEEPKKYEEKEKTNMKKNSRRDFLKASAATFGAALLTACGSSGSSTASTATSTSSAESGPRTVSYWIDLANTSGADVKSMGDLYCWKAIEANTGINVEFQHPASGQAAEQFNLVVAGNEMPDIMYYSWATNYSGGADAAIEDGKIIPLQDYMEEYAPNMTHYFELHPDMLADITTDSGNIYGFPAIYTSTAEGSKEWQGVFDREPFAESFIGLVIRTDYLEQVGMDVPVTYDDWYNVLKAFKEKLGLKYPMCFVQMFEQMSVAISAGFGVCVPVSGFSAAYGYGINEENKVEFGPVKDGYKDYLAFLNKLYSEGLLDNDYMVLDRTSVQAKILQGYVGAWIEMMPTGLGNLKSQILKDDPNNTFSAVGVHEMVKTAGTENWYHQANQPFTGSVGAITGSCKDVKTAMELLDYGWGEEGNMLLNWGIEGESYEMVDGWPQFTDAIIHNKEGKAPSTAHSMYRQLNGPFPEDHWQRLVSKTDYSLAEGEIDQNIASLNTWSYENGKHYNGLPATTLLDSEQAAYSGAFNEIGTYVGEMTAKFITGTESLDNFDDYVKNVYSMGMQNCLDIQQEALDRYNARVK
;
A
#
# COMPACT_ATOMS: atom_id res chain seq x y z
N MET A 1 -42.46 31.27 24.16
CA MET A 1 -42.39 30.54 22.90
C MET A 1 -41.62 29.24 23.16
N LYS A 2 -42.24 28.12 22.92
CA LYS A 2 -41.80 26.78 23.35
C LYS A 2 -40.78 26.24 22.36
N CYS A 3 -39.55 25.94 22.78
CA CYS A 3 -38.61 25.10 22.02
C CYS A 3 -39.04 23.62 22.19
N LYS A 4 -39.30 22.97 21.08
CA LYS A 4 -39.57 21.54 21.01
C LYS A 4 -38.25 20.79 21.02
N ASN A 5 -38.10 19.88 21.99
CA ASN A 5 -37.08 18.85 22.02
C ASN A 5 -37.26 17.91 20.81
N LEU A 6 -36.32 17.86 19.90
CA LEU A 6 -36.15 16.72 18.99
C LEU A 6 -35.25 15.68 19.69
N ARG A 7 -35.87 14.59 20.14
CA ARG A 7 -35.16 13.34 20.40
C ARG A 7 -34.78 12.75 19.04
N MET A 8 -33.50 12.61 18.77
CA MET A 8 -33.04 11.70 17.74
C MET A 8 -33.09 10.29 18.31
N ASP A 9 -33.94 9.46 17.75
CA ASP A 9 -33.94 8.02 17.99
C ASP A 9 -32.71 7.44 17.28
N PHE A 10 -31.79 6.90 18.04
CA PHE A 10 -30.68 6.11 17.52
C PHE A 10 -31.22 4.86 16.83
N ALA A 11 -30.79 4.66 15.59
CA ALA A 11 -31.04 3.46 14.81
C ALA A 11 -30.49 2.19 15.50
N PRO A 12 -31.06 1.02 15.24
CA PRO A 12 -30.74 -0.19 16.00
C PRO A 12 -29.34 -0.71 15.68
N LYS A 13 -28.68 -1.20 16.74
CA LYS A 13 -27.41 -1.95 16.76
C LYS A 13 -27.08 -2.66 15.44
N THR A 14 -25.90 -2.35 14.97
CA THR A 14 -25.35 -2.74 13.69
C THR A 14 -25.52 -4.21 13.33
N GLN A 15 -25.60 -4.49 12.05
CA GLN A 15 -25.65 -5.82 11.43
C GLN A 15 -24.54 -6.76 11.94
N TYR A 16 -23.43 -6.19 12.40
CA TYR A 16 -22.27 -6.83 13.02
C TYR A 16 -22.60 -7.60 14.31
N ASP A 17 -23.37 -6.98 15.24
CA ASP A 17 -23.83 -7.65 16.48
C ASP A 17 -24.77 -8.85 16.20
N ARG A 18 -25.42 -8.87 15.02
CA ARG A 18 -26.27 -9.99 14.59
C ARG A 18 -25.49 -11.10 13.93
N ALA A 19 -24.45 -10.78 13.15
CA ALA A 19 -23.62 -11.78 12.47
C ALA A 19 -22.82 -12.62 13.49
N ILE A 20 -22.20 -11.97 14.47
CA ILE A 20 -21.45 -12.69 15.53
C ILE A 20 -22.41 -13.55 16.38
N LYS A 21 -23.59 -13.04 16.77
CA LYS A 21 -24.57 -13.82 17.54
C LYS A 21 -25.30 -14.89 16.74
N GLY A 22 -25.34 -14.77 15.41
CA GLY A 22 -25.92 -15.77 14.49
C GLY A 22 -25.00 -16.97 14.32
N ALA A 23 -23.71 -16.74 14.14
CA ALA A 23 -22.70 -17.79 13.96
C ALA A 23 -22.58 -18.72 15.18
N TRP A 24 -22.79 -18.20 16.39
CA TRP A 24 -22.75 -18.99 17.63
C TRP A 24 -23.95 -19.91 17.85
N LYS A 25 -25.09 -19.64 17.20
CA LYS A 25 -26.30 -20.48 17.39
C LYS A 25 -26.45 -21.64 16.40
N SER A 26 -25.72 -21.63 15.29
CA SER A 26 -25.81 -22.70 14.27
C SER A 26 -24.90 -23.90 14.55
N ALA A 27 -23.92 -23.78 15.44
CA ALA A 27 -23.00 -24.86 15.78
C ALA A 27 -23.60 -25.96 16.70
N GLU A 28 -24.76 -25.74 17.31
CA GLU A 28 -25.33 -26.69 18.29
C GLU A 28 -26.38 -27.68 17.74
N SER A 29 -26.70 -27.70 16.47
CA SER A 29 -27.73 -28.62 15.97
C SER A 29 -27.39 -29.28 14.65
N ASN A 30 -26.62 -30.35 14.60
CA ASN A 30 -26.99 -31.59 13.90
C ASN A 30 -25.93 -32.71 13.97
N PRO A 31 -26.20 -33.88 14.57
CA PRO A 31 -25.30 -35.03 14.46
C PRO A 31 -25.75 -35.88 13.27
N LYS A 32 -25.05 -35.87 12.15
CA LYS A 32 -25.20 -36.88 11.08
C LYS A 32 -23.97 -37.75 10.93
N LYS A 33 -24.30 -39.04 10.87
CA LYS A 33 -23.53 -40.28 10.86
C LYS A 33 -22.38 -40.29 9.84
N HIS A 34 -21.25 -40.81 10.31
CA HIS A 34 -20.09 -41.24 9.51
C HIS A 34 -20.47 -42.39 8.55
N GLU A 35 -20.16 -42.25 7.29
CA GLU A 35 -19.94 -43.36 6.35
C GLU A 35 -18.45 -43.35 5.94
N GLU A 36 -17.84 -44.54 6.02
CA GLU A 36 -16.41 -44.78 5.69
C GLU A 36 -16.14 -44.66 4.19
N PRO A 37 -15.01 -44.10 3.75
CA PRO A 37 -14.63 -44.10 2.34
C PRO A 37 -13.98 -45.42 1.92
N LYS A 38 -14.49 -45.98 0.81
CA LYS A 38 -13.99 -47.19 0.14
C LYS A 38 -12.60 -46.97 -0.43
N LYS A 39 -11.70 -47.93 -0.17
CA LYS A 39 -10.39 -48.12 -0.80
C LYS A 39 -10.50 -48.24 -2.32
N TYR A 40 -9.73 -47.45 -3.05
CA TYR A 40 -9.40 -47.70 -4.45
C TYR A 40 -7.99 -48.26 -4.55
N GLU A 41 -7.88 -49.43 -5.23
CA GLU A 41 -6.66 -50.16 -5.48
C GLU A 41 -5.79 -49.53 -6.59
N GLU A 42 -4.48 -49.62 -6.40
CA GLU A 42 -3.45 -49.38 -7.41
C GLU A 42 -3.54 -50.32 -8.61
N LYS A 43 -3.48 -49.72 -9.81
CA LYS A 43 -2.92 -50.26 -11.08
C LYS A 43 -2.88 -49.10 -12.06
N GLU A 44 -1.81 -48.72 -12.69
CA GLU A 44 -0.88 -49.34 -13.59
C GLU A 44 0.28 -48.40 -13.96
N LYS A 45 1.47 -48.89 -13.90
CA LYS A 45 2.66 -48.24 -14.49
C LYS A 45 2.61 -48.38 -16.00
N THR A 46 2.69 -47.31 -16.77
CA THR A 46 3.14 -47.41 -18.17
C THR A 46 3.89 -46.13 -18.61
N ASN A 47 5.16 -46.30 -18.87
CA ASN A 47 6.07 -45.65 -19.83
C ASN A 47 5.80 -44.17 -20.23
N MET A 48 6.54 -43.25 -19.67
CA MET A 48 6.82 -41.97 -20.31
C MET A 48 8.17 -42.02 -21.04
N LYS A 49 8.13 -41.98 -22.35
CA LYS A 49 9.28 -41.72 -23.23
C LYS A 49 9.70 -40.26 -23.05
N LYS A 50 10.99 -40.05 -22.80
CA LYS A 50 11.66 -38.75 -22.87
C LYS A 50 11.57 -38.22 -24.30
N ASN A 51 10.83 -37.13 -24.52
CA ASN A 51 10.93 -36.32 -25.73
C ASN A 51 11.78 -35.08 -25.45
N SER A 52 12.78 -34.94 -26.29
CA SER A 52 13.88 -34.00 -26.25
C SER A 52 13.40 -32.59 -26.62
N ARG A 53 14.00 -31.57 -25.96
CA ARG A 53 13.88 -30.11 -26.20
C ARG A 53 14.16 -29.65 -27.67
N ARG A 54 14.36 -30.59 -28.63
CA ARG A 54 14.70 -30.26 -30.02
C ARG A 54 13.50 -30.17 -30.97
N ASP A 55 12.31 -30.60 -30.55
CA ASP A 55 11.14 -30.64 -31.46
C ASP A 55 10.20 -29.46 -31.36
N PHE A 56 10.39 -28.59 -30.37
CA PHE A 56 9.58 -27.36 -30.19
C PHE A 56 10.05 -26.15 -31.08
N LEU A 57 11.25 -26.27 -31.67
CA LEU A 57 11.86 -25.19 -32.49
C LEU A 57 11.64 -25.35 -34.00
N LYS A 58 10.78 -26.26 -34.46
CA LYS A 58 10.53 -26.48 -35.89
C LYS A 58 9.16 -26.10 -36.41
N ALA A 59 8.28 -25.58 -35.57
CA ALA A 59 6.91 -25.18 -35.96
C ALA A 59 6.69 -23.68 -36.24
N SER A 60 7.69 -22.81 -36.04
CA SER A 60 7.53 -21.36 -36.18
C SER A 60 8.34 -20.73 -37.34
N ALA A 61 8.71 -21.50 -38.34
CA ALA A 61 9.48 -20.98 -39.48
C ALA A 61 8.86 -21.40 -40.84
N ALA A 62 7.64 -20.91 -41.10
CA ALA A 62 7.09 -20.97 -42.44
C ALA A 62 5.92 -19.99 -42.56
N THR A 63 6.19 -18.71 -42.74
CA THR A 63 5.40 -17.73 -43.50
C THR A 63 6.01 -16.34 -43.31
N PHE A 64 7.10 -16.05 -44.00
CA PHE A 64 7.47 -14.70 -44.43
C PHE A 64 8.67 -14.84 -45.36
N GLY A 65 8.39 -14.93 -46.64
CA GLY A 65 9.39 -14.89 -47.67
C GLY A 65 8.74 -14.77 -49.04
N ALA A 66 8.62 -13.57 -49.54
CA ALA A 66 8.70 -13.26 -50.98
C ALA A 66 8.12 -11.87 -51.25
N ALA A 67 8.98 -10.85 -51.37
CA ALA A 67 8.85 -9.82 -52.38
C ALA A 67 10.05 -8.84 -52.27
N LEU A 68 11.14 -9.24 -52.88
CA LEU A 68 12.21 -8.32 -53.29
C LEU A 68 12.51 -8.61 -54.76
N LEU A 69 12.67 -7.55 -55.49
CA LEU A 69 13.24 -7.39 -56.83
C LEU A 69 12.26 -6.96 -57.94
N THR A 70 12.40 -5.72 -58.33
CA THR A 70 12.87 -5.21 -59.61
C THR A 70 12.48 -3.74 -59.71
N ALA A 71 13.28 -2.83 -59.98
CA ALA A 71 14.37 -2.50 -60.84
C ALA A 71 14.10 -1.13 -61.49
N CYS A 72 15.06 -0.27 -61.39
CA CYS A 72 15.51 0.83 -62.25
C CYS A 72 14.63 1.32 -63.41
N GLY A 73 14.55 2.66 -63.51
CA GLY A 73 14.60 3.29 -64.83
C GLY A 73 13.86 4.61 -65.02
N SER A 74 14.62 5.69 -65.01
CA SER A 74 14.58 6.89 -65.85
C SER A 74 13.42 7.90 -65.84
N SER A 75 13.81 9.08 -65.41
CA SER A 75 13.64 10.41 -66.04
C SER A 75 12.27 10.90 -66.49
N GLY A 76 11.86 12.06 -65.94
CA GLY A 76 11.27 13.10 -66.75
C GLY A 76 10.08 13.87 -66.20
N SER A 77 10.34 15.14 -65.88
CA SER A 77 9.44 16.30 -66.10
C SER A 77 8.40 16.67 -65.02
N SER A 78 8.73 17.77 -64.39
CA SER A 78 7.92 18.80 -63.71
C SER A 78 6.42 18.89 -64.03
N THR A 79 5.60 18.92 -62.98
CA THR A 79 4.50 19.90 -62.83
C THR A 79 4.15 20.10 -61.37
N ALA A 80 4.03 21.36 -60.96
CA ALA A 80 3.68 21.78 -59.61
C ALA A 80 2.22 21.43 -59.29
N SER A 81 1.99 20.87 -58.11
CA SER A 81 0.68 20.83 -57.46
C SER A 81 0.87 20.85 -55.95
N THR A 82 0.34 21.86 -55.36
CA THR A 82 -0.14 22.12 -54.02
C THR A 82 0.23 21.06 -52.94
N ALA A 83 1.13 21.40 -52.06
CA ALA A 83 1.48 20.63 -50.88
C ALA A 83 0.32 20.66 -49.88
N THR A 84 -0.38 19.55 -49.76
CA THR A 84 -1.09 19.20 -48.53
C THR A 84 -0.02 18.59 -47.59
N SER A 85 0.26 19.26 -46.50
CA SER A 85 1.16 18.75 -45.47
C SER A 85 0.52 17.57 -44.77
N THR A 86 0.77 16.36 -45.26
CA THR A 86 0.63 15.15 -44.51
C THR A 86 1.88 15.05 -43.62
N SER A 87 1.71 15.17 -42.31
CA SER A 87 2.76 14.85 -41.33
C SER A 87 3.20 13.42 -41.61
N SER A 88 4.45 13.24 -42.03
CA SER A 88 5.10 11.95 -42.11
C SER A 88 5.23 11.38 -40.69
N ALA A 89 4.47 10.34 -40.40
CA ALA A 89 4.71 9.51 -39.21
C ALA A 89 6.18 9.04 -39.24
N GLU A 90 6.94 9.33 -38.23
CA GLU A 90 8.27 8.76 -38.01
C GLU A 90 8.09 7.24 -37.84
N SER A 91 8.62 6.49 -38.79
CA SER A 91 8.43 5.03 -38.91
C SER A 91 9.54 4.26 -38.18
N GLY A 92 9.84 4.58 -36.92
CA GLY A 92 10.68 3.78 -36.03
C GLY A 92 9.88 3.16 -34.89
N PRO A 93 10.36 2.07 -34.28
CA PRO A 93 9.75 1.60 -33.03
C PRO A 93 9.90 2.69 -31.97
N ARG A 94 8.79 3.10 -31.35
CA ARG A 94 8.81 4.02 -30.20
C ARG A 94 9.41 3.27 -29.02
N THR A 95 10.46 3.79 -28.42
CA THR A 95 11.15 3.14 -27.29
C THR A 95 11.32 4.12 -26.17
N VAL A 96 11.04 3.68 -24.94
CA VAL A 96 11.17 4.46 -23.69
C VAL A 96 12.02 3.68 -22.71
N SER A 97 13.02 4.31 -22.11
CA SER A 97 13.79 3.75 -21.00
C SER A 97 13.12 4.09 -19.67
N TYR A 98 12.94 3.07 -18.80
CA TYR A 98 12.16 3.23 -17.58
C TYR A 98 12.87 2.63 -16.37
N TRP A 99 13.25 3.49 -15.41
CA TRP A 99 13.85 3.10 -14.14
C TRP A 99 12.80 2.90 -13.06
N ILE A 100 12.75 1.70 -12.49
CA ILE A 100 11.81 1.29 -11.44
C ILE A 100 12.36 0.12 -10.65
N ASP A 101 12.15 0.08 -9.32
CA ASP A 101 12.57 -1.03 -8.46
C ASP A 101 11.72 -2.29 -8.72
N LEU A 102 12.38 -3.45 -8.80
CA LEU A 102 11.73 -4.77 -8.91
C LEU A 102 10.88 -5.15 -7.68
N ALA A 103 11.05 -4.46 -6.54
CA ALA A 103 10.15 -4.61 -5.40
C ALA A 103 8.68 -4.34 -5.77
N ASN A 104 8.45 -3.57 -6.85
CA ASN A 104 7.11 -3.28 -7.38
C ASN A 104 6.51 -4.41 -8.24
N THR A 105 7.09 -5.60 -8.26
CA THR A 105 6.54 -6.80 -8.95
C THR A 105 5.63 -7.66 -8.08
N SER A 106 5.29 -7.23 -6.87
CA SER A 106 4.46 -8.01 -5.94
C SER A 106 5.04 -9.41 -5.59
N GLY A 107 6.36 -9.57 -5.64
CA GLY A 107 7.06 -10.84 -5.33
C GLY A 107 7.05 -11.85 -6.48
N ALA A 108 6.78 -11.42 -7.72
CA ALA A 108 7.00 -12.24 -8.90
C ALA A 108 8.48 -12.59 -9.05
N ASP A 109 8.77 -13.87 -9.40
CA ASP A 109 10.14 -14.32 -9.69
C ASP A 109 10.52 -13.93 -11.13
N VAL A 110 10.86 -12.66 -11.32
CA VAL A 110 11.21 -12.07 -12.61
C VAL A 110 12.55 -11.33 -12.51
N LYS A 111 13.20 -11.13 -13.64
CA LYS A 111 14.46 -10.36 -13.74
C LYS A 111 14.23 -8.94 -14.25
N SER A 112 13.09 -8.70 -14.85
CA SER A 112 12.68 -7.41 -15.35
C SER A 112 11.18 -7.23 -15.17
N MET A 113 10.74 -5.97 -15.00
CA MET A 113 9.33 -5.59 -15.06
C MET A 113 8.69 -6.03 -16.39
N GLY A 114 9.43 -5.98 -17.50
CA GLY A 114 9.00 -6.47 -18.81
C GLY A 114 8.76 -7.99 -18.91
N ASP A 115 9.14 -8.77 -17.90
CA ASP A 115 8.80 -10.20 -17.83
C ASP A 115 7.33 -10.42 -17.42
N LEU A 116 6.69 -9.43 -16.77
CA LEU A 116 5.28 -9.49 -16.37
C LEU A 116 4.34 -9.54 -17.59
N TYR A 117 3.24 -10.28 -17.46
CA TYR A 117 2.29 -10.43 -18.55
C TYR A 117 1.55 -9.11 -18.89
N CYS A 118 1.24 -8.29 -17.87
CA CYS A 118 0.65 -6.97 -18.10
C CYS A 118 1.55 -6.08 -18.98
N TRP A 119 2.86 -6.04 -18.74
CA TRP A 119 3.77 -5.22 -19.52
C TRP A 119 3.92 -5.72 -20.97
N LYS A 120 3.95 -7.03 -21.18
CA LYS A 120 3.93 -7.60 -22.56
C LYS A 120 2.66 -7.22 -23.32
N ALA A 121 1.52 -7.18 -22.62
CA ALA A 121 0.27 -6.74 -23.21
C ALA A 121 0.27 -5.23 -23.50
N ILE A 122 0.80 -4.42 -22.57
CA ILE A 122 0.93 -2.95 -22.75
C ILE A 122 1.82 -2.64 -23.96
N GLU A 123 2.98 -3.27 -24.10
CA GLU A 123 3.86 -3.10 -25.26
C GLU A 123 3.15 -3.50 -26.56
N ALA A 124 2.39 -4.59 -26.56
CA ALA A 124 1.63 -5.03 -27.73
C ALA A 124 0.50 -4.06 -28.10
N ASN A 125 -0.22 -3.51 -27.13
CA ASN A 125 -1.35 -2.63 -27.35
C ASN A 125 -0.93 -1.20 -27.75
N THR A 126 0.14 -0.69 -27.13
CA THR A 126 0.62 0.68 -27.37
C THR A 126 1.60 0.78 -28.55
N GLY A 127 2.27 -0.31 -28.88
CA GLY A 127 3.40 -0.33 -29.82
C GLY A 127 4.62 0.45 -29.29
N ILE A 128 4.71 0.67 -27.96
CA ILE A 128 5.84 1.30 -27.29
C ILE A 128 6.69 0.20 -26.68
N ASN A 129 7.95 0.12 -27.06
CA ASN A 129 8.92 -0.79 -26.43
C ASN A 129 9.49 -0.16 -25.16
N VAL A 130 9.54 -0.91 -24.06
CA VAL A 130 10.02 -0.39 -22.77
C VAL A 130 11.33 -1.06 -22.36
N GLU A 131 12.40 -0.26 -22.26
CA GLU A 131 13.69 -0.70 -21.77
C GLU A 131 13.79 -0.47 -20.26
N PHE A 132 13.44 -1.49 -19.47
CA PHE A 132 13.47 -1.39 -18.02
C PHE A 132 14.87 -1.41 -17.45
N GLN A 133 15.10 -0.54 -16.46
CA GLN A 133 16.31 -0.48 -15.64
C GLN A 133 15.91 -0.62 -14.18
N HIS A 134 16.62 -1.48 -13.43
CA HIS A 134 16.29 -1.78 -12.04
C HIS A 134 17.48 -1.52 -11.12
N PRO A 135 17.26 -0.86 -9.97
CA PRO A 135 18.26 -0.83 -8.92
C PRO A 135 18.50 -2.24 -8.36
N ALA A 136 19.66 -2.47 -7.78
CA ALA A 136 19.88 -3.68 -7.01
C ALA A 136 18.97 -3.70 -5.78
N SER A 137 18.50 -4.89 -5.41
CA SER A 137 17.56 -5.08 -4.30
C SER A 137 18.05 -4.38 -3.03
N GLY A 138 17.20 -3.54 -2.43
CA GLY A 138 17.50 -2.78 -1.22
C GLY A 138 18.45 -1.59 -1.41
N GLN A 139 18.83 -1.23 -2.65
CA GLN A 139 19.76 -0.13 -2.95
C GLN A 139 19.13 1.00 -3.77
N ALA A 140 17.80 1.06 -3.83
CA ALA A 140 17.09 2.03 -4.67
C ALA A 140 17.50 3.49 -4.36
N ALA A 141 17.58 3.87 -3.09
CA ALA A 141 17.96 5.22 -2.67
C ALA A 141 19.37 5.61 -3.07
N GLU A 142 20.35 4.72 -2.88
CA GLU A 142 21.74 4.96 -3.27
C GLU A 142 21.88 5.07 -4.79
N GLN A 143 21.24 4.14 -5.52
CA GLN A 143 21.29 4.13 -6.98
C GLN A 143 20.52 5.28 -7.61
N PHE A 144 19.39 5.71 -7.01
CA PHE A 144 18.72 6.94 -7.43
C PHE A 144 19.68 8.13 -7.44
N ASN A 145 20.38 8.36 -6.32
CA ASN A 145 21.34 9.46 -6.21
C ASN A 145 22.46 9.37 -7.25
N LEU A 146 22.96 8.16 -7.54
CA LEU A 146 24.00 7.96 -8.57
C LEU A 146 23.48 8.25 -9.98
N VAL A 147 22.28 7.79 -10.33
CA VAL A 147 21.68 8.03 -11.65
C VAL A 147 21.39 9.52 -11.84
N VAL A 148 20.84 10.18 -10.84
CA VAL A 148 20.50 11.62 -10.89
C VAL A 148 21.74 12.49 -10.95
N ALA A 149 22.84 12.09 -10.28
CA ALA A 149 24.14 12.78 -10.41
C ALA A 149 24.77 12.60 -11.79
N GLY A 150 24.33 11.63 -12.59
CA GLY A 150 24.78 11.39 -13.95
C GLY A 150 24.27 12.44 -14.94
N ASN A 151 24.85 12.41 -16.15
CA ASN A 151 24.45 13.30 -17.25
C ASN A 151 23.38 12.68 -18.17
N GLU A 152 23.21 11.37 -18.11
CA GLU A 152 22.24 10.62 -18.90
C GLU A 152 21.35 9.82 -17.94
N MET A 153 20.08 10.20 -17.88
CA MET A 153 19.07 9.52 -17.08
C MET A 153 18.13 8.77 -18.01
N PRO A 154 17.47 7.68 -17.53
CA PRO A 154 16.34 7.07 -18.24
C PRO A 154 15.24 8.10 -18.53
N ASP A 155 14.42 7.86 -19.57
CA ASP A 155 13.34 8.78 -19.93
C ASP A 155 12.31 8.93 -18.83
N ILE A 156 12.00 7.83 -18.13
CA ILE A 156 11.09 7.80 -16.98
C ILE A 156 11.81 7.26 -15.75
N MET A 157 11.63 7.90 -14.61
CA MET A 157 12.08 7.38 -13.31
C MET A 157 10.95 7.40 -12.29
N TYR A 158 10.58 6.20 -11.81
CA TYR A 158 9.58 6.04 -10.75
C TYR A 158 10.26 6.04 -9.39
N TYR A 159 10.08 7.13 -8.64
CA TYR A 159 10.63 7.27 -7.29
C TYR A 159 9.96 8.41 -6.50
N SER A 160 10.27 8.54 -5.20
CA SER A 160 9.77 9.62 -4.34
C SER A 160 10.65 10.86 -4.48
N TRP A 161 10.51 11.61 -5.56
CA TRP A 161 11.31 12.77 -5.91
C TRP A 161 11.24 13.90 -4.88
N ALA A 162 10.05 14.19 -4.36
CA ALA A 162 9.83 15.26 -3.39
C ALA A 162 10.63 15.09 -2.10
N THR A 163 10.93 13.86 -1.71
CA THR A 163 11.63 13.56 -0.44
C THR A 163 13.07 13.09 -0.62
N ASN A 164 13.43 12.57 -1.80
CA ASN A 164 14.77 11.99 -2.04
C ASN A 164 15.68 12.85 -2.90
N TYR A 165 15.15 13.83 -3.64
CA TYR A 165 15.98 14.83 -4.29
C TYR A 165 16.30 15.97 -3.31
N SER A 166 17.56 16.43 -3.29
CA SER A 166 17.94 17.57 -2.44
C SER A 166 17.23 18.83 -2.90
N GLY A 167 16.46 19.47 -2.03
CA GLY A 167 15.60 20.61 -2.37
C GLY A 167 14.23 20.24 -2.94
N GLY A 168 13.91 18.94 -3.01
CA GLY A 168 12.59 18.47 -3.42
C GLY A 168 12.35 18.50 -4.93
N ALA A 169 11.06 18.43 -5.31
CA ALA A 169 10.67 18.34 -6.71
C ALA A 169 10.90 19.65 -7.49
N ASP A 170 10.70 20.81 -6.86
CA ASP A 170 10.97 22.11 -7.51
C ASP A 170 12.46 22.25 -7.85
N ALA A 171 13.37 21.92 -6.93
CA ALA A 171 14.81 21.94 -7.19
C ALA A 171 15.19 20.95 -8.31
N ALA A 172 14.55 19.75 -8.35
CA ALA A 172 14.79 18.79 -9.43
C ALA A 172 14.37 19.34 -10.80
N ILE A 173 13.30 20.15 -10.85
CA ILE A 173 12.85 20.85 -12.08
C ILE A 173 13.82 21.97 -12.44
N GLU A 174 14.23 22.81 -11.49
CA GLU A 174 15.16 23.92 -11.70
C GLU A 174 16.53 23.44 -12.19
N ASP A 175 17.02 22.31 -11.65
CA ASP A 175 18.27 21.68 -12.07
C ASP A 175 18.14 20.91 -13.40
N GLY A 176 16.94 20.90 -14.01
CA GLY A 176 16.66 20.21 -15.27
C GLY A 176 16.74 18.68 -15.19
N LYS A 177 16.59 18.11 -13.99
CA LYS A 177 16.58 16.65 -13.79
C LYS A 177 15.27 16.02 -14.19
N ILE A 178 14.15 16.69 -13.91
CA ILE A 178 12.83 16.32 -14.37
C ILE A 178 12.14 17.51 -15.03
N ILE A 179 11.12 17.26 -15.81
CA ILE A 179 10.35 18.32 -16.47
C ILE A 179 8.99 18.51 -15.78
N PRO A 180 8.49 19.75 -15.71
CA PRO A 180 7.12 20.00 -15.28
C PRO A 180 6.13 19.55 -16.35
N LEU A 181 4.99 18.95 -15.97
CA LEU A 181 4.09 18.26 -16.89
C LEU A 181 2.88 19.09 -17.32
N GLN A 182 2.55 20.18 -16.64
CA GLN A 182 1.29 20.93 -16.85
C GLN A 182 1.07 21.37 -18.30
N ASP A 183 2.15 21.69 -19.05
CA ASP A 183 2.04 22.14 -20.44
C ASP A 183 1.79 21.00 -21.43
N TYR A 184 1.90 19.75 -21.00
CA TYR A 184 1.78 18.54 -21.83
C TYR A 184 0.54 17.70 -21.50
N MET A 185 -0.05 17.90 -20.31
CA MET A 185 -1.11 17.02 -19.78
C MET A 185 -2.34 16.95 -20.69
N GLU A 186 -2.85 18.09 -21.15
CA GLU A 186 -4.06 18.14 -21.97
C GLU A 186 -3.90 17.36 -23.29
N GLU A 187 -2.71 17.40 -23.90
CA GLU A 187 -2.45 16.76 -25.18
C GLU A 187 -1.99 15.30 -25.04
N TYR A 188 -1.14 14.98 -24.04
CA TYR A 188 -0.46 13.67 -23.96
C TYR A 188 -0.85 12.82 -22.74
N ALA A 189 -1.61 13.37 -21.81
CA ALA A 189 -2.09 12.65 -20.61
C ALA A 189 -3.58 12.93 -20.34
N PRO A 190 -4.49 12.69 -21.32
CA PRO A 190 -5.90 13.01 -21.16
C PRO A 190 -6.59 12.17 -20.07
N ASN A 191 -6.18 10.92 -19.83
CA ASN A 191 -6.78 10.08 -18.82
C ASN A 191 -6.42 10.57 -17.41
N MET A 192 -5.14 10.87 -17.14
CA MET A 192 -4.71 11.43 -15.87
C MET A 192 -5.37 12.81 -15.62
N THR A 193 -5.45 13.65 -16.66
CA THR A 193 -6.12 14.95 -16.60
C THR A 193 -7.58 14.78 -16.19
N HIS A 194 -8.29 13.86 -16.83
CA HIS A 194 -9.70 13.58 -16.52
C HIS A 194 -9.88 13.07 -15.09
N TYR A 195 -9.00 12.18 -14.60
CA TYR A 195 -9.06 11.73 -13.21
C TYR A 195 -8.94 12.89 -12.22
N PHE A 196 -8.04 13.84 -12.45
CA PHE A 196 -7.88 15.01 -11.56
C PHE A 196 -8.99 16.06 -11.70
N GLU A 197 -9.72 16.09 -12.82
CA GLU A 197 -10.95 16.88 -12.91
C GLU A 197 -12.03 16.35 -11.96
N LEU A 198 -12.07 15.04 -11.75
CA LEU A 198 -12.99 14.38 -10.81
C LEU A 198 -12.50 14.41 -9.36
N HIS A 199 -11.18 14.39 -9.14
CA HIS A 199 -10.53 14.34 -7.83
C HIS A 199 -9.48 15.47 -7.68
N PRO A 200 -9.92 16.74 -7.62
CA PRO A 200 -9.01 17.89 -7.64
C PRO A 200 -8.12 18.01 -6.38
N ASP A 201 -8.52 17.41 -5.26
CA ASP A 201 -7.72 17.30 -4.05
C ASP A 201 -6.44 16.47 -4.27
N MET A 202 -6.51 15.41 -5.06
CA MET A 202 -5.35 14.58 -5.41
C MET A 202 -4.33 15.31 -6.28
N LEU A 203 -4.75 16.31 -7.05
CA LEU A 203 -3.84 17.13 -7.84
C LEU A 203 -2.91 17.98 -6.95
N ALA A 204 -3.38 18.42 -5.79
CA ALA A 204 -2.58 19.20 -4.84
C ALA A 204 -1.37 18.39 -4.32
N ASP A 205 -1.51 17.07 -4.17
CA ASP A 205 -0.43 16.20 -3.69
C ASP A 205 0.76 16.11 -4.64
N ILE A 206 0.54 16.31 -5.94
CA ILE A 206 1.58 16.28 -6.99
C ILE A 206 1.91 17.65 -7.57
N THR A 207 1.34 18.71 -6.98
CA THR A 207 1.63 20.08 -7.36
C THR A 207 2.57 20.69 -6.34
N THR A 208 3.74 21.16 -6.79
CA THR A 208 4.72 21.81 -5.93
C THR A 208 4.26 23.21 -5.50
N ASP A 209 4.95 23.82 -4.54
CA ASP A 209 4.65 25.19 -4.09
C ASP A 209 4.84 26.24 -5.20
N SER A 210 5.69 25.95 -6.20
CA SER A 210 5.86 26.78 -7.40
C SER A 210 4.77 26.55 -8.47
N GLY A 211 3.83 25.62 -8.24
CA GLY A 211 2.74 25.31 -9.14
C GLY A 211 3.09 24.29 -10.24
N ASN A 212 4.20 23.59 -10.10
CA ASN A 212 4.63 22.58 -11.05
C ASN A 212 4.00 21.22 -10.74
N ILE A 213 3.48 20.53 -11.77
CA ILE A 213 3.09 19.11 -11.68
C ILE A 213 4.30 18.29 -12.08
N TYR A 214 4.85 17.49 -11.12
CA TYR A 214 6.18 16.90 -11.27
C TYR A 214 6.20 15.42 -11.66
N GLY A 215 5.05 14.80 -11.91
CA GLY A 215 5.02 13.39 -12.36
C GLY A 215 3.64 12.77 -12.32
N PHE A 216 3.55 11.53 -12.79
CA PHE A 216 2.38 10.66 -12.69
C PHE A 216 2.40 9.97 -11.32
N PRO A 217 1.45 10.21 -10.44
CA PRO A 217 1.49 9.66 -9.08
C PRO A 217 1.10 8.18 -9.02
N ALA A 218 1.59 7.51 -7.99
CA ALA A 218 1.03 6.26 -7.52
C ALA A 218 -0.09 6.57 -6.52
N ILE A 219 -1.32 6.26 -6.86
CA ILE A 219 -2.50 6.53 -6.04
C ILE A 219 -3.21 5.24 -5.70
N TYR A 220 -3.54 5.05 -4.43
CA TYR A 220 -4.43 3.98 -4.02
C TYR A 220 -5.89 4.41 -4.23
N THR A 221 -6.63 3.54 -4.88
CA THR A 221 -8.06 3.74 -5.17
C THR A 221 -8.87 2.52 -4.75
N SER A 222 -10.15 2.69 -4.53
CA SER A 222 -11.09 1.60 -4.28
C SER A 222 -12.44 1.90 -4.91
N THR A 223 -13.13 0.87 -5.33
CA THR A 223 -14.53 0.98 -5.68
C THR A 223 -15.34 1.27 -4.43
N ALA A 224 -16.26 2.22 -4.49
CA ALA A 224 -17.09 2.63 -3.37
C ALA A 224 -17.82 1.43 -2.74
N GLU A 225 -17.80 1.33 -1.40
CA GLU A 225 -18.49 0.28 -0.66
C GLU A 225 -19.99 0.27 -0.98
N GLY A 226 -20.54 -0.91 -1.26
CA GLY A 226 -21.96 -1.07 -1.60
C GLY A 226 -22.32 -0.70 -3.03
N SER A 227 -21.35 -0.34 -3.89
CA SER A 227 -21.60 -0.21 -5.32
C SER A 227 -22.10 -1.54 -5.89
N LYS A 228 -23.13 -1.46 -6.72
CA LYS A 228 -23.72 -2.65 -7.37
C LYS A 228 -23.16 -2.88 -8.77
N GLU A 229 -22.35 -1.97 -9.25
CA GLU A 229 -21.77 -1.97 -10.59
C GLU A 229 -20.29 -1.65 -10.51
N TRP A 230 -19.49 -2.28 -11.34
CA TRP A 230 -18.07 -1.93 -11.53
C TRP A 230 -17.99 -0.50 -12.06
N GLN A 231 -17.22 0.33 -11.40
CA GLN A 231 -17.18 1.76 -11.67
C GLN A 231 -16.00 2.19 -12.57
N GLY A 232 -15.18 1.26 -13.04
CA GLY A 232 -14.00 1.63 -13.80
C GLY A 232 -12.97 2.46 -13.01
N VAL A 233 -11.93 2.95 -13.72
CA VAL A 233 -10.82 3.68 -13.07
C VAL A 233 -11.23 5.08 -12.62
N PHE A 234 -12.08 5.76 -13.38
CA PHE A 234 -12.40 7.17 -13.13
C PHE A 234 -13.40 7.39 -11.98
N ASP A 235 -14.24 6.42 -11.73
CA ASP A 235 -15.26 6.50 -10.67
C ASP A 235 -14.80 5.87 -9.35
N ARG A 236 -13.53 5.41 -9.27
CA ARG A 236 -12.96 4.88 -8.04
C ARG A 236 -12.47 6.01 -7.15
N GLU A 237 -12.93 6.01 -5.91
CA GLU A 237 -12.51 6.99 -4.92
C GLU A 237 -11.04 6.79 -4.50
N PRO A 238 -10.31 7.86 -4.17
CA PRO A 238 -9.03 7.76 -3.49
C PRO A 238 -9.16 6.96 -2.20
N PHE A 239 -8.30 5.94 -2.04
CA PHE A 239 -8.40 4.99 -0.92
C PHE A 239 -7.57 5.46 0.27
N ALA A 240 -8.23 6.02 1.28
CA ALA A 240 -7.61 6.48 2.52
C ALA A 240 -7.71 5.47 3.68
N GLU A 241 -8.40 4.36 3.50
CA GLU A 241 -8.61 3.36 4.55
C GLU A 241 -7.35 2.55 4.83
N SER A 242 -7.17 2.12 6.08
CA SER A 242 -6.00 1.33 6.44
C SER A 242 -6.12 -0.13 6.03
N PHE A 243 -5.10 -0.64 5.38
CA PHE A 243 -4.92 -2.08 5.12
C PHE A 243 -3.91 -2.74 6.07
N ILE A 244 -3.42 -1.99 7.06
CA ILE A 244 -2.50 -2.44 8.12
C ILE A 244 -3.12 -2.03 9.45
N GLY A 245 -3.11 -2.90 10.43
CA GLY A 245 -3.62 -2.57 11.76
C GLY A 245 -3.39 -3.64 12.80
N LEU A 246 -3.96 -3.41 13.97
CA LEU A 246 -3.93 -4.35 15.08
C LEU A 246 -4.70 -5.62 14.74
N VAL A 247 -4.09 -6.76 15.04
CA VAL A 247 -4.66 -8.10 14.89
C VAL A 247 -4.57 -8.84 16.21
N ILE A 248 -5.60 -9.62 16.55
CA ILE A 248 -5.61 -10.47 17.74
C ILE A 248 -6.06 -11.89 17.40
N ARG A 249 -5.52 -12.88 18.09
CA ARG A 249 -5.91 -14.29 18.02
C ARG A 249 -7.26 -14.51 18.71
N THR A 250 -8.29 -14.73 17.92
CA THR A 250 -9.66 -14.99 18.43
C THR A 250 -9.79 -16.38 19.06
N ASP A 251 -9.10 -17.37 18.52
CA ASP A 251 -9.02 -18.70 19.12
C ASP A 251 -8.35 -18.70 20.51
N TYR A 252 -7.42 -17.77 20.77
CA TYR A 252 -6.84 -17.61 22.11
C TYR A 252 -7.78 -16.84 23.06
N LEU A 253 -8.53 -15.85 22.54
CA LEU A 253 -9.58 -15.18 23.32
C LEU A 253 -10.63 -16.17 23.80
N GLU A 254 -11.09 -17.06 22.93
CA GLU A 254 -12.02 -18.13 23.29
C GLU A 254 -11.46 -19.03 24.39
N GLN A 255 -10.20 -19.48 24.26
CA GLN A 255 -9.55 -20.32 25.27
C GLN A 255 -9.42 -19.66 26.64
N VAL A 256 -9.23 -18.35 26.71
CA VAL A 256 -9.14 -17.62 27.99
C VAL A 256 -10.50 -17.12 28.48
N GLY A 257 -11.56 -17.23 27.66
CA GLY A 257 -12.92 -16.80 27.96
C GLY A 257 -13.06 -15.27 28.04
N MET A 258 -12.42 -14.54 27.11
CA MET A 258 -12.43 -13.07 27.06
C MET A 258 -12.92 -12.58 25.69
N ASP A 259 -13.56 -11.42 25.69
CA ASP A 259 -14.00 -10.74 24.46
C ASP A 259 -12.83 -10.00 23.79
N VAL A 260 -13.05 -9.54 22.55
CA VAL A 260 -12.12 -8.66 21.82
C VAL A 260 -11.89 -7.38 22.64
N PRO A 261 -10.63 -7.04 22.94
CA PRO A 261 -10.32 -5.87 23.78
C PRO A 261 -10.59 -4.57 23.03
N VAL A 262 -11.05 -3.55 23.77
CA VAL A 262 -11.37 -2.22 23.23
C VAL A 262 -10.52 -1.14 23.91
N THR A 263 -10.51 -1.14 25.26
CA THR A 263 -9.75 -0.15 26.03
C THR A 263 -8.33 -0.63 26.34
N TYR A 264 -7.44 0.29 26.70
CA TYR A 264 -6.08 -0.08 27.17
C TYR A 264 -6.10 -1.06 28.33
N ASP A 265 -7.08 -0.95 29.24
CA ASP A 265 -7.23 -1.89 30.35
C ASP A 265 -7.69 -3.27 29.86
N ASP A 266 -8.59 -3.35 28.89
CA ASP A 266 -8.98 -4.63 28.28
C ASP A 266 -7.77 -5.29 27.61
N TRP A 267 -7.00 -4.52 26.81
CA TRP A 267 -5.81 -5.00 26.16
C TRP A 267 -4.77 -5.54 27.15
N TYR A 268 -4.50 -4.79 28.21
CA TYR A 268 -3.59 -5.25 29.27
C TYR A 268 -4.07 -6.57 29.89
N ASN A 269 -5.36 -6.67 30.22
CA ASN A 269 -5.94 -7.85 30.85
C ASN A 269 -5.91 -9.07 29.92
N VAL A 270 -6.19 -8.89 28.64
CA VAL A 270 -6.14 -9.96 27.61
C VAL A 270 -4.70 -10.45 27.43
N LEU A 271 -3.74 -9.53 27.21
CA LEU A 271 -2.32 -9.90 27.04
C LEU A 271 -1.77 -10.63 28.28
N LYS A 272 -2.19 -10.19 29.47
CA LYS A 272 -1.83 -10.86 30.73
C LYS A 272 -2.45 -12.27 30.80
N ALA A 273 -3.71 -12.43 30.41
CA ALA A 273 -4.35 -13.74 30.37
C ALA A 273 -3.68 -14.66 29.34
N PHE A 274 -3.28 -14.16 28.19
CA PHE A 274 -2.51 -14.91 27.19
C PHE A 274 -1.19 -15.42 27.77
N LYS A 275 -0.47 -14.60 28.53
CA LYS A 275 0.76 -15.01 29.20
C LYS A 275 0.51 -16.03 30.31
N GLU A 276 -0.41 -15.74 31.23
CA GLU A 276 -0.59 -16.50 32.44
C GLU A 276 -1.37 -17.80 32.25
N LYS A 277 -2.41 -17.81 31.39
CA LYS A 277 -3.29 -18.97 31.19
C LYS A 277 -2.84 -19.85 30.04
N LEU A 278 -2.32 -19.26 28.95
CA LEU A 278 -1.88 -20.01 27.75
C LEU A 278 -0.38 -20.20 27.71
N GLY A 279 0.39 -19.48 28.52
CA GLY A 279 1.85 -19.56 28.54
C GLY A 279 2.50 -18.94 27.29
N LEU A 280 1.85 -17.98 26.66
CA LEU A 280 2.41 -17.35 25.46
C LEU A 280 3.73 -16.65 25.80
N LYS A 281 4.71 -16.90 24.94
CA LYS A 281 6.05 -16.32 25.11
C LYS A 281 6.08 -14.84 24.76
N TYR A 282 5.29 -14.45 23.76
CA TYR A 282 5.19 -13.10 23.25
C TYR A 282 3.71 -12.72 23.10
N PRO A 283 3.01 -12.32 24.17
CA PRO A 283 1.60 -11.93 24.07
C PRO A 283 1.33 -10.88 22.99
N MET A 284 2.23 -9.90 22.82
CA MET A 284 2.18 -8.88 21.79
C MET A 284 3.53 -8.71 21.11
N CYS A 285 3.51 -8.58 19.77
CA CYS A 285 4.68 -8.25 18.94
C CYS A 285 4.39 -7.04 18.06
N PHE A 286 5.44 -6.26 17.77
CA PHE A 286 5.40 -5.22 16.74
C PHE A 286 6.31 -5.60 15.58
N VAL A 287 5.96 -5.15 14.39
CA VAL A 287 6.76 -5.28 13.18
C VAL A 287 7.33 -3.91 12.83
N GLN A 288 8.63 -3.78 12.83
CA GLN A 288 9.33 -2.50 12.63
C GLN A 288 8.86 -1.75 11.36
N MET A 289 8.66 -2.46 10.24
CA MET A 289 8.22 -1.82 8.99
C MET A 289 6.79 -1.24 9.03
N PHE A 290 6.01 -1.55 10.07
CA PHE A 290 4.64 -1.06 10.22
C PHE A 290 4.51 0.02 11.32
N GLU A 291 5.59 0.71 11.63
CA GLU A 291 5.63 1.72 12.69
C GLU A 291 4.62 2.84 12.51
N GLN A 292 4.44 3.31 11.27
CA GLN A 292 3.47 4.36 10.96
C GLN A 292 2.02 3.99 11.34
N MET A 293 1.71 2.68 11.40
CA MET A 293 0.40 2.18 11.78
C MET A 293 0.23 2.00 13.28
N SER A 294 1.24 2.29 14.07
CA SER A 294 1.16 2.24 15.54
C SER A 294 0.28 3.36 16.13
N VAL A 295 -0.20 4.29 15.33
CA VAL A 295 -1.28 5.21 15.67
C VAL A 295 -2.49 4.47 16.26
N ALA A 296 -2.77 3.24 15.80
CA ALA A 296 -3.77 2.37 16.42
C ALA A 296 -3.58 2.15 17.93
N ILE A 297 -2.37 2.33 18.45
CA ILE A 297 -2.06 2.20 19.87
C ILE A 297 -1.92 3.57 20.56
N SER A 298 -1.41 4.58 19.87
CA SER A 298 -1.13 5.89 20.46
C SER A 298 -2.32 6.85 20.41
N ALA A 299 -3.24 6.66 19.46
CA ALA A 299 -4.35 7.57 19.19
C ALA A 299 -5.23 7.88 20.41
N GLY A 300 -5.54 6.87 21.23
CA GLY A 300 -6.34 7.06 22.44
C GLY A 300 -5.65 7.89 23.54
N PHE A 301 -4.34 8.13 23.42
CA PHE A 301 -3.64 9.11 24.24
C PHE A 301 -3.62 10.51 23.64
N GLY A 302 -4.27 10.72 22.50
CA GLY A 302 -4.35 12.01 21.80
C GLY A 302 -3.04 12.39 21.12
N VAL A 303 -2.26 11.40 20.68
CA VAL A 303 -0.99 11.62 19.98
C VAL A 303 -0.90 10.75 18.73
N CYS A 304 -0.30 11.30 17.69
CA CYS A 304 0.07 10.59 16.46
C CYS A 304 1.58 10.29 16.55
N VAL A 305 1.94 9.06 16.89
CA VAL A 305 3.36 8.68 17.07
C VAL A 305 3.61 7.24 16.64
N PRO A 306 4.78 6.96 16.03
CA PRO A 306 5.24 5.59 15.75
C PRO A 306 5.71 4.89 17.04
N VAL A 307 5.57 3.56 17.08
CA VAL A 307 5.96 2.76 18.27
C VAL A 307 7.45 2.77 18.55
N SER A 308 8.28 2.76 17.51
CA SER A 308 9.72 2.57 17.67
C SER A 308 10.53 3.85 17.63
N GLY A 309 9.91 4.98 17.28
CA GLY A 309 10.60 6.27 17.16
C GLY A 309 11.61 6.36 16.00
N PHE A 310 11.68 5.34 15.13
CA PHE A 310 12.65 5.33 14.01
C PHE A 310 12.33 6.34 12.91
N SER A 311 11.09 6.77 12.79
CA SER A 311 10.72 7.78 11.83
C SER A 311 9.93 8.88 12.51
N ALA A 312 10.64 9.85 13.06
CA ALA A 312 10.05 11.03 13.69
C ALA A 312 9.12 11.80 12.73
N ALA A 313 9.28 11.64 11.42
CA ALA A 313 8.39 12.22 10.42
C ALA A 313 6.92 11.81 10.60
N TYR A 314 6.67 10.60 11.06
CA TYR A 314 5.31 10.13 11.39
C TYR A 314 4.79 10.62 12.75
N GLY A 315 5.56 11.41 13.48
CA GLY A 315 5.14 12.00 14.75
C GLY A 315 4.37 13.32 14.59
N TYR A 316 4.23 13.83 13.36
CA TYR A 316 3.42 15.01 13.11
C TYR A 316 1.95 14.66 12.98
N GLY A 317 1.10 15.51 13.57
CA GLY A 317 -0.34 15.47 13.45
C GLY A 317 -0.91 16.87 13.27
N ILE A 318 -2.15 16.94 12.83
CA ILE A 318 -2.91 18.19 12.73
C ILE A 318 -4.01 18.15 13.79
N ASN A 319 -4.06 19.14 14.66
CA ASN A 319 -5.08 19.21 15.71
C ASN A 319 -6.41 19.77 15.19
N GLU A 320 -7.43 19.79 16.06
CA GLU A 320 -8.78 20.29 15.74
C GLU A 320 -8.79 21.78 15.28
N GLU A 321 -7.74 22.53 15.61
CA GLU A 321 -7.56 23.93 15.23
C GLU A 321 -6.80 24.10 13.91
N ASN A 322 -6.55 23.01 13.20
CA ASN A 322 -5.73 22.95 11.97
C ASN A 322 -4.28 23.44 12.20
N LYS A 323 -3.71 23.11 13.38
CA LYS A 323 -2.33 23.40 13.73
C LYS A 323 -1.49 22.13 13.72
N VAL A 324 -0.28 22.25 13.17
CA VAL A 324 0.70 21.19 13.18
C VAL A 324 1.19 20.96 14.61
N GLU A 325 1.16 19.72 15.03
CA GLU A 325 1.67 19.27 16.32
C GLU A 325 2.72 18.16 16.13
N PHE A 326 3.61 18.03 17.12
CA PHE A 326 4.55 16.91 17.18
C PHE A 326 4.21 16.05 18.39
N GLY A 327 3.65 14.88 18.15
CA GLY A 327 3.15 13.96 19.17
C GLY A 327 4.17 13.63 20.28
N PRO A 328 5.45 13.35 19.94
CA PRO A 328 6.47 13.02 20.93
C PRO A 328 6.75 14.04 22.03
N VAL A 329 6.30 15.28 21.91
CA VAL A 329 6.48 16.31 22.96
C VAL A 329 5.21 16.61 23.76
N LYS A 330 4.11 15.88 23.48
CA LYS A 330 2.83 16.11 24.17
C LYS A 330 2.71 15.28 25.45
N ASP A 331 1.91 15.76 26.39
CA ASP A 331 1.64 15.03 27.66
C ASP A 331 1.10 13.62 27.42
N GLY A 332 0.22 13.45 26.42
CA GLY A 332 -0.30 12.14 26.04
C GLY A 332 0.77 11.14 25.62
N TYR A 333 1.92 11.60 25.15
CA TYR A 333 3.04 10.73 24.83
C TYR A 333 3.69 10.11 26.07
N LYS A 334 3.74 10.84 27.18
CA LYS A 334 4.19 10.30 28.47
C LYS A 334 3.31 9.13 28.92
N ASP A 335 1.98 9.28 28.82
CA ASP A 335 1.02 8.24 29.16
C ASP A 335 1.16 7.00 28.26
N TYR A 336 1.35 7.24 26.94
CA TYR A 336 1.61 6.19 25.97
C TYR A 336 2.89 5.40 26.28
N LEU A 337 3.99 6.10 26.58
CA LEU A 337 5.25 5.47 26.99
C LEU A 337 5.10 4.68 28.29
N ALA A 338 4.32 5.17 29.25
CA ALA A 338 4.03 4.47 30.48
C ALA A 338 3.26 3.17 30.24
N PHE A 339 2.31 3.18 29.30
CA PHE A 339 1.59 1.97 28.91
C PHE A 339 2.53 0.94 28.26
N LEU A 340 3.37 1.35 27.33
CA LEU A 340 4.33 0.45 26.68
C LEU A 340 5.40 -0.07 27.65
N ASN A 341 5.89 0.78 28.55
CA ASN A 341 6.82 0.37 29.61
C ASN A 341 6.19 -0.70 30.51
N LYS A 342 4.93 -0.55 30.89
CA LYS A 342 4.19 -1.55 31.65
C LYS A 342 4.12 -2.89 30.89
N LEU A 343 3.75 -2.87 29.61
CA LEU A 343 3.71 -4.09 28.81
C LEU A 343 5.09 -4.73 28.68
N TYR A 344 6.13 -3.93 28.45
CA TYR A 344 7.52 -4.41 28.33
C TYR A 344 8.04 -5.01 29.64
N SER A 345 7.92 -4.28 30.74
CA SER A 345 8.43 -4.70 32.04
C SER A 345 7.76 -5.97 32.59
N GLU A 346 6.48 -6.17 32.23
CA GLU A 346 5.74 -7.37 32.59
C GLU A 346 5.91 -8.50 31.56
N GLY A 347 6.71 -8.29 30.49
CA GLY A 347 6.94 -9.28 29.42
C GLY A 347 5.65 -9.63 28.66
N LEU A 348 4.77 -8.65 28.48
CA LEU A 348 3.58 -8.73 27.64
C LEU A 348 3.87 -8.25 26.23
N LEU A 349 4.85 -7.35 26.05
CA LEU A 349 5.44 -6.96 24.78
C LEU A 349 6.74 -7.74 24.57
N ASP A 350 6.99 -8.19 23.34
CA ASP A 350 8.23 -8.86 22.97
C ASP A 350 9.44 -7.96 23.26
N ASN A 351 10.43 -8.48 23.99
CA ASN A 351 11.60 -7.70 24.39
C ASN A 351 12.48 -7.28 23.22
N ASP A 352 12.39 -7.97 22.09
CA ASP A 352 13.14 -7.65 20.87
C ASP A 352 12.35 -6.70 19.92
N TYR A 353 11.23 -6.10 20.38
CA TYR A 353 10.26 -5.35 19.54
C TYR A 353 10.89 -4.31 18.61
N MET A 354 12.03 -3.74 19.00
CA MET A 354 12.71 -2.70 18.23
C MET A 354 13.43 -3.21 16.98
N VAL A 355 13.71 -4.51 16.90
CA VAL A 355 14.53 -5.10 15.81
C VAL A 355 13.81 -6.22 15.07
N LEU A 356 12.54 -6.44 15.37
CA LEU A 356 11.76 -7.50 14.74
C LEU A 356 11.33 -7.08 13.33
N ASP A 357 11.83 -7.80 12.35
CA ASP A 357 11.28 -7.75 11.00
C ASP A 357 10.00 -8.61 10.88
N ARG A 358 9.30 -8.44 9.77
CA ARG A 358 8.06 -9.17 9.49
C ARG A 358 8.27 -10.69 9.48
N THR A 359 9.37 -11.16 8.92
CA THR A 359 9.68 -12.59 8.81
C THR A 359 9.85 -13.22 10.19
N SER A 360 10.56 -12.53 11.09
CA SER A 360 10.76 -12.96 12.48
C SER A 360 9.46 -13.03 13.27
N VAL A 361 8.58 -12.02 13.13
CA VAL A 361 7.27 -12.02 13.77
C VAL A 361 6.38 -13.13 13.20
N GLN A 362 6.32 -13.31 11.89
CA GLN A 362 5.56 -14.38 11.26
C GLN A 362 6.05 -15.77 11.72
N ALA A 363 7.35 -15.98 11.84
CA ALA A 363 7.90 -17.23 12.38
C ALA A 363 7.45 -17.48 13.82
N LYS A 364 7.39 -16.45 14.66
CA LYS A 364 6.87 -16.56 16.05
C LYS A 364 5.36 -16.86 16.09
N ILE A 365 4.58 -16.30 15.15
CA ILE A 365 3.13 -16.57 15.01
C ILE A 365 2.91 -18.03 14.59
N LEU A 366 3.63 -18.52 13.58
CA LEU A 366 3.55 -19.90 13.11
C LEU A 366 3.91 -20.93 14.20
N GLN A 367 4.77 -20.54 15.14
CA GLN A 367 5.10 -21.35 16.31
C GLN A 367 4.05 -21.28 17.44
N GLY A 368 2.99 -20.48 17.27
CA GLY A 368 1.94 -20.32 18.28
C GLY A 368 2.32 -19.45 19.48
N TYR A 369 3.37 -18.64 19.39
CA TYR A 369 3.89 -17.87 20.51
C TYR A 369 3.31 -16.47 20.66
N VAL A 370 2.59 -15.96 19.64
CA VAL A 370 2.09 -14.59 19.57
C VAL A 370 0.58 -14.56 19.66
N GLY A 371 0.05 -13.67 20.49
CA GLY A 371 -1.39 -13.46 20.69
C GLY A 371 -1.94 -12.26 19.95
N ALA A 372 -1.15 -11.18 19.80
CA ALA A 372 -1.53 -9.96 19.10
C ALA A 372 -0.33 -9.33 18.42
N TRP A 373 -0.55 -8.66 17.28
CA TRP A 373 0.50 -7.98 16.50
C TRP A 373 -0.10 -6.93 15.56
N ILE A 374 0.76 -6.19 14.87
CA ILE A 374 0.34 -5.32 13.75
C ILE A 374 0.62 -6.08 12.45
N GLU A 375 -0.37 -6.19 11.58
CA GLU A 375 -0.24 -6.93 10.32
C GLU A 375 -0.94 -6.21 9.17
N MET A 376 -0.47 -6.54 7.98
CA MET A 376 -1.05 -6.09 6.73
C MET A 376 -2.14 -7.06 6.27
N MET A 377 -3.27 -6.53 5.83
CA MET A 377 -4.25 -7.30 5.07
C MET A 377 -4.04 -7.03 3.59
N PRO A 378 -4.18 -7.99 2.80
CA PRO A 378 -4.43 -9.41 2.98
C PRO A 378 -3.15 -10.28 2.86
N THR A 379 -1.97 -9.70 2.53
CA THR A 379 -0.72 -10.46 2.35
C THR A 379 -0.13 -11.02 3.65
N GLY A 380 -0.58 -10.51 4.78
CA GLY A 380 -0.13 -10.96 6.08
C GLY A 380 -1.01 -12.05 6.65
N LEU A 381 -2.18 -11.67 7.17
CA LEU A 381 -3.06 -12.60 7.89
C LEU A 381 -3.55 -13.73 7.00
N GLY A 382 -3.95 -13.44 5.75
CA GLY A 382 -4.41 -14.46 4.81
C GLY A 382 -3.31 -15.49 4.48
N ASN A 383 -2.08 -15.04 4.22
CA ASN A 383 -0.96 -15.94 3.96
C ASN A 383 -0.59 -16.78 5.19
N LEU A 384 -0.60 -16.19 6.40
CA LEU A 384 -0.36 -16.92 7.64
C LEU A 384 -1.40 -18.03 7.85
N LYS A 385 -2.68 -17.73 7.70
CA LYS A 385 -3.75 -18.72 7.80
C LYS A 385 -3.57 -19.82 6.76
N SER A 386 -3.33 -19.47 5.51
CA SER A 386 -3.13 -20.45 4.43
C SER A 386 -1.95 -21.36 4.71
N GLN A 387 -0.84 -20.84 5.22
CA GLN A 387 0.34 -21.64 5.56
C GLN A 387 0.06 -22.59 6.73
N ILE A 388 -0.60 -22.09 7.80
CA ILE A 388 -0.94 -22.91 8.97
C ILE A 388 -1.88 -24.05 8.58
N LEU A 389 -2.92 -23.78 7.79
CA LEU A 389 -3.88 -24.79 7.36
C LEU A 389 -3.29 -25.77 6.33
N LYS A 390 -2.28 -25.36 5.57
CA LYS A 390 -1.53 -26.27 4.69
C LYS A 390 -0.71 -27.28 5.50
N ASP A 391 -0.09 -26.86 6.59
CA ASP A 391 0.72 -27.71 7.46
C ASP A 391 -0.16 -28.58 8.37
N ASP A 392 -1.29 -28.06 8.85
CA ASP A 392 -2.28 -28.76 9.66
C ASP A 392 -3.71 -28.33 9.26
N PRO A 393 -4.40 -29.08 8.40
CA PRO A 393 -5.77 -28.74 7.96
C PRO A 393 -6.83 -28.71 9.07
N ASN A 394 -6.52 -29.26 10.26
CA ASN A 394 -7.43 -29.24 11.40
C ASN A 394 -7.06 -28.15 12.42
N ASN A 395 -6.11 -27.28 12.09
CA ASN A 395 -5.70 -26.22 12.97
C ASN A 395 -6.84 -25.23 13.21
N THR A 396 -7.01 -24.81 14.46
CA THR A 396 -8.06 -23.87 14.88
C THR A 396 -7.63 -22.42 14.81
N PHE A 397 -6.55 -22.10 14.11
CA PHE A 397 -6.05 -20.74 13.99
C PHE A 397 -7.15 -19.80 13.50
N SER A 398 -7.44 -18.80 14.32
CA SER A 398 -8.34 -17.72 13.98
C SER A 398 -7.79 -16.42 14.54
N ALA A 399 -7.81 -15.37 13.72
CA ALA A 399 -7.37 -14.04 14.10
C ALA A 399 -8.17 -12.99 13.31
N VAL A 400 -8.35 -11.81 13.87
CA VAL A 400 -9.13 -10.73 13.28
C VAL A 400 -8.47 -9.39 13.53
N GLY A 401 -8.65 -8.45 12.60
CA GLY A 401 -8.34 -7.06 12.81
C GLY A 401 -9.23 -6.45 13.89
N VAL A 402 -8.68 -5.58 14.69
CA VAL A 402 -9.38 -4.90 15.78
C VAL A 402 -9.23 -3.39 15.67
N HIS A 403 -10.19 -2.66 16.23
CA HIS A 403 -10.15 -1.20 16.25
C HIS A 403 -8.94 -0.68 17.05
N GLU A 404 -8.63 0.58 16.82
CA GLU A 404 -7.66 1.32 17.61
C GLU A 404 -8.00 1.28 19.08
N MET A 405 -6.97 1.30 19.93
CA MET A 405 -7.15 1.35 21.38
C MET A 405 -7.72 2.70 21.81
N VAL A 406 -8.67 2.69 22.74
CA VAL A 406 -9.27 3.90 23.32
C VAL A 406 -9.11 3.91 24.84
N LYS A 407 -9.13 5.10 25.46
CA LYS A 407 -9.14 5.22 26.94
C LYS A 407 -10.46 4.78 27.55
N THR A 408 -11.55 5.02 26.88
CA THR A 408 -12.91 4.72 27.38
C THR A 408 -13.72 4.10 26.25
N ALA A 409 -14.40 3.01 26.54
CA ALA A 409 -15.26 2.36 25.54
C ALA A 409 -16.37 3.31 25.05
N GLY A 410 -16.55 3.34 23.72
CA GLY A 410 -17.54 4.21 23.08
C GLY A 410 -17.06 5.65 22.85
N THR A 411 -15.79 5.96 23.13
CA THR A 411 -15.16 7.21 22.68
C THR A 411 -14.48 7.00 21.33
N GLU A 412 -14.28 8.10 20.62
CA GLU A 412 -13.60 8.14 19.34
C GLU A 412 -12.28 8.88 19.48
N ASN A 413 -11.26 8.42 18.81
CA ASN A 413 -9.97 9.08 18.79
C ASN A 413 -9.98 10.25 17.79
N TRP A 414 -9.10 11.22 17.96
CA TRP A 414 -8.86 12.26 16.96
C TRP A 414 -7.96 11.79 15.83
N TYR A 415 -6.91 11.05 16.17
CA TYR A 415 -5.99 10.45 15.21
C TYR A 415 -6.44 9.04 14.88
N HIS A 416 -6.38 8.70 13.60
CA HIS A 416 -6.76 7.37 13.10
C HIS A 416 -5.63 6.77 12.29
N GLN A 417 -5.54 5.45 12.27
CA GLN A 417 -4.71 4.77 11.30
C GLN A 417 -5.44 4.83 9.95
N ALA A 418 -4.83 5.48 8.98
CA ALA A 418 -5.31 5.52 7.61
C ALA A 418 -4.13 5.58 6.65
N ASN A 419 -4.34 5.20 5.40
CA ASN A 419 -3.35 5.41 4.36
C ASN A 419 -3.53 6.82 3.78
N GLN A 420 -2.43 7.37 3.28
CA GLN A 420 -2.51 8.46 2.32
C GLN A 420 -2.82 7.83 0.95
N PRO A 421 -3.83 8.30 0.20
CA PRO A 421 -4.07 7.81 -1.15
C PRO A 421 -2.85 7.97 -2.05
N PHE A 422 -2.19 9.12 -2.01
CA PHE A 422 -0.91 9.32 -2.68
C PHE A 422 0.24 8.68 -1.88
N THR A 423 1.00 7.81 -2.54
CA THR A 423 2.07 7.05 -1.89
C THR A 423 3.37 7.83 -1.70
N GLY A 424 3.45 9.06 -2.23
CA GLY A 424 4.67 9.88 -2.26
C GLY A 424 5.61 9.60 -3.44
N SER A 425 5.31 8.59 -4.27
CA SER A 425 6.11 8.23 -5.44
C SER A 425 5.43 8.63 -6.74
N VAL A 426 6.22 9.07 -7.70
CA VAL A 426 5.74 9.46 -9.03
C VAL A 426 6.62 8.88 -10.14
N GLY A 427 6.03 8.59 -11.28
CA GLY A 427 6.74 8.41 -12.55
C GLY A 427 7.06 9.77 -13.14
N ALA A 428 8.26 10.28 -12.87
CA ALA A 428 8.71 11.55 -13.41
C ALA A 428 9.37 11.36 -14.78
N ILE A 429 9.10 12.28 -15.69
CA ILE A 429 9.81 12.34 -16.99
C ILE A 429 11.07 13.16 -16.79
N THR A 430 12.20 12.56 -17.14
CA THR A 430 13.50 13.20 -16.89
C THR A 430 13.84 14.25 -17.95
N GLY A 431 14.71 15.18 -17.58
CA GLY A 431 15.26 16.17 -18.54
C GLY A 431 16.11 15.56 -19.65
N SER A 432 16.47 14.27 -19.55
CA SER A 432 17.18 13.51 -20.60
C SER A 432 16.26 12.95 -21.66
N CYS A 433 14.95 12.87 -21.40
CA CYS A 433 13.95 12.32 -22.30
C CYS A 433 13.89 13.11 -23.61
N LYS A 434 13.99 12.41 -24.75
CA LYS A 434 13.96 13.03 -26.08
C LYS A 434 12.56 13.00 -26.70
N ASP A 435 11.74 12.03 -26.32
CA ASP A 435 10.39 11.84 -26.81
C ASP A 435 9.41 11.87 -25.62
N VAL A 436 9.19 13.09 -25.09
CA VAL A 436 8.27 13.37 -23.98
C VAL A 436 6.87 12.86 -24.27
N LYS A 437 6.42 13.01 -25.53
CA LYS A 437 5.10 12.54 -25.96
C LYS A 437 4.96 11.04 -25.73
N THR A 438 5.88 10.22 -26.25
CA THR A 438 5.81 8.76 -26.10
C THR A 438 5.91 8.34 -24.62
N ALA A 439 6.74 9.02 -23.82
CA ALA A 439 6.85 8.74 -22.39
C ALA A 439 5.55 9.05 -21.63
N MET A 440 4.89 10.17 -21.93
CA MET A 440 3.62 10.53 -21.33
C MET A 440 2.47 9.62 -21.78
N GLU A 441 2.37 9.32 -23.07
CA GLU A 441 1.36 8.39 -23.60
C GLU A 441 1.47 6.99 -22.95
N LEU A 442 2.70 6.50 -22.70
CA LEU A 442 2.93 5.24 -22.00
C LEU A 442 2.40 5.27 -20.57
N LEU A 443 2.70 6.34 -19.82
CA LEU A 443 2.24 6.48 -18.43
C LEU A 443 0.73 6.71 -18.37
N ASP A 444 0.19 7.54 -19.25
CA ASP A 444 -1.23 7.83 -19.31
C ASP A 444 -2.09 6.62 -19.72
N TYR A 445 -1.53 5.67 -20.47
CA TYR A 445 -2.22 4.42 -20.77
C TYR A 445 -2.61 3.66 -19.50
N GLY A 446 -1.76 3.68 -18.45
CA GLY A 446 -2.06 3.09 -17.15
C GLY A 446 -3.17 3.82 -16.36
N TRP A 447 -3.53 5.03 -16.75
CA TRP A 447 -4.64 5.82 -16.20
C TRP A 447 -5.95 5.61 -16.96
N GLY A 448 -5.90 5.11 -18.20
CA GLY A 448 -7.06 4.70 -18.95
C GLY A 448 -7.58 3.32 -18.51
N GLU A 449 -8.85 3.04 -18.81
CA GLU A 449 -9.55 1.83 -18.38
C GLU A 449 -8.80 0.54 -18.77
N GLU A 450 -8.40 0.41 -20.03
CA GLU A 450 -7.73 -0.79 -20.55
C GLU A 450 -6.37 -1.01 -19.89
N GLY A 451 -5.51 0.01 -19.83
CA GLY A 451 -4.18 -0.08 -19.23
C GLY A 451 -4.24 -0.29 -17.72
N ASN A 452 -5.20 0.35 -17.07
CA ASN A 452 -5.42 0.20 -15.65
C ASN A 452 -5.86 -1.22 -15.27
N MET A 453 -6.78 -1.81 -16.04
CA MET A 453 -7.19 -3.21 -15.87
C MET A 453 -6.01 -4.16 -16.07
N LEU A 454 -5.16 -3.95 -17.09
CA LEU A 454 -3.94 -4.75 -17.28
C LEU A 454 -3.00 -4.65 -16.08
N LEU A 455 -2.75 -3.44 -15.58
CA LEU A 455 -1.83 -3.22 -14.46
C LEU A 455 -2.34 -3.76 -13.12
N ASN A 456 -3.65 -3.75 -12.89
CA ASN A 456 -4.27 -4.20 -11.65
C ASN A 456 -4.76 -5.65 -11.68
N TRP A 457 -5.49 -6.04 -12.73
CA TRP A 457 -6.18 -7.34 -12.83
C TRP A 457 -5.46 -8.33 -13.75
N GLY A 458 -4.68 -7.82 -14.69
CA GLY A 458 -3.95 -8.61 -15.68
C GLY A 458 -4.74 -8.81 -16.96
N ILE A 459 -4.80 -10.04 -17.46
CA ILE A 459 -5.34 -10.37 -18.79
C ILE A 459 -6.71 -11.03 -18.64
N GLU A 460 -7.74 -10.44 -19.26
CA GLU A 460 -9.08 -10.99 -19.27
C GLU A 460 -9.11 -12.37 -19.96
N GLY A 461 -9.83 -13.31 -19.36
CA GLY A 461 -9.87 -14.71 -19.78
C GLY A 461 -8.68 -15.55 -19.32
N GLU A 462 -7.62 -14.93 -18.76
CA GLU A 462 -6.48 -15.64 -18.15
C GLU A 462 -6.43 -15.47 -16.65
N SER A 463 -6.27 -14.24 -16.15
CA SER A 463 -6.18 -13.95 -14.71
C SER A 463 -7.51 -13.55 -14.10
N TYR A 464 -8.38 -12.90 -14.85
CA TYR A 464 -9.72 -12.52 -14.42
C TYR A 464 -10.75 -12.66 -15.54
N GLU A 465 -12.03 -12.64 -15.18
CA GLU A 465 -13.18 -12.58 -16.06
C GLU A 465 -14.20 -11.58 -15.53
N MET A 466 -14.93 -10.90 -16.41
CA MET A 466 -16.04 -10.05 -16.01
C MET A 466 -17.29 -10.91 -15.77
N VAL A 467 -17.76 -10.99 -14.54
CA VAL A 467 -18.95 -11.75 -14.13
C VAL A 467 -19.97 -10.77 -13.54
N ASP A 468 -21.13 -10.69 -14.17
CA ASP A 468 -22.20 -9.75 -13.80
C ASP A 468 -21.74 -8.28 -13.70
N GLY A 469 -20.76 -7.90 -14.55
CA GLY A 469 -20.18 -6.56 -14.57
C GLY A 469 -19.04 -6.33 -13.59
N TRP A 470 -18.57 -7.36 -12.85
CA TRP A 470 -17.47 -7.27 -11.90
C TRP A 470 -16.30 -8.14 -12.31
N PRO A 471 -15.05 -7.68 -12.13
CA PRO A 471 -13.88 -8.52 -12.33
C PRO A 471 -13.76 -9.56 -11.21
N GLN A 472 -13.62 -10.82 -11.60
CA GLN A 472 -13.40 -11.95 -10.71
C GLN A 472 -12.19 -12.74 -11.17
N PHE A 473 -11.36 -13.20 -10.21
CA PHE A 473 -10.22 -14.02 -10.56
C PHE A 473 -10.62 -15.39 -11.07
N THR A 474 -9.94 -15.84 -12.11
CA THR A 474 -10.13 -17.19 -12.67
C THR A 474 -9.55 -18.29 -11.77
N ASP A 475 -9.89 -19.53 -12.05
CA ASP A 475 -9.28 -20.71 -11.42
C ASP A 475 -7.76 -20.77 -11.59
N ALA A 476 -7.21 -20.15 -12.65
CA ALA A 476 -5.77 -20.05 -12.83
C ALA A 476 -5.08 -19.25 -11.71
N ILE A 477 -5.80 -18.36 -11.07
CA ILE A 477 -5.35 -17.57 -9.91
C ILE A 477 -5.77 -18.24 -8.60
N ILE A 478 -7.07 -18.51 -8.43
CA ILE A 478 -7.64 -18.95 -7.14
C ILE A 478 -7.26 -20.40 -6.81
N HIS A 479 -7.39 -21.31 -7.80
CA HIS A 479 -7.11 -22.73 -7.66
C HIS A 479 -5.96 -23.17 -8.55
N ASN A 480 -4.91 -22.34 -8.64
CA ASN A 480 -3.79 -22.60 -9.55
C ASN A 480 -3.16 -23.97 -9.32
N LYS A 481 -2.78 -24.63 -10.41
CA LYS A 481 -2.27 -26.02 -10.41
C LYS A 481 -0.95 -26.20 -9.64
N GLU A 482 -0.24 -25.12 -9.37
CA GLU A 482 1.02 -25.10 -8.65
C GLU A 482 0.82 -25.02 -7.12
N GLY A 483 -0.41 -24.82 -6.66
CA GLY A 483 -0.75 -24.68 -5.24
C GLY A 483 -0.16 -23.42 -4.60
N LYS A 484 0.10 -22.38 -5.42
CA LYS A 484 0.54 -21.08 -4.94
C LYS A 484 -0.63 -20.35 -4.29
N ALA A 485 -0.35 -19.49 -3.32
CA ALA A 485 -1.35 -18.53 -2.84
C ALA A 485 -1.86 -17.68 -4.02
N PRO A 486 -3.14 -17.33 -4.10
CA PRO A 486 -3.71 -16.56 -5.20
C PRO A 486 -2.94 -15.27 -5.51
N SER A 487 -2.51 -14.54 -4.48
CA SER A 487 -1.68 -13.34 -4.65
C SER A 487 -0.34 -13.60 -5.33
N THR A 488 0.28 -14.76 -5.06
CA THR A 488 1.53 -15.17 -5.70
C THR A 488 1.29 -15.62 -7.15
N ALA A 489 0.18 -16.30 -7.42
CA ALA A 489 -0.20 -16.67 -8.78
C ALA A 489 -0.50 -15.41 -9.62
N HIS A 490 -1.16 -14.41 -9.02
CA HIS A 490 -1.51 -13.15 -9.66
C HIS A 490 -0.30 -12.22 -9.89
N SER A 491 0.77 -12.33 -9.09
CA SER A 491 1.93 -11.43 -9.17
C SER A 491 2.61 -11.37 -10.55
N MET A 492 2.46 -12.41 -11.39
CA MET A 492 2.97 -12.41 -12.77
C MET A 492 2.10 -11.61 -13.74
N TYR A 493 0.85 -11.33 -13.36
CA TYR A 493 -0.13 -10.68 -14.25
C TYR A 493 -0.23 -9.18 -14.04
N ARG A 494 0.24 -8.65 -12.90
CA ARG A 494 0.06 -7.26 -12.50
C ARG A 494 1.37 -6.58 -12.10
N GLN A 495 1.34 -5.25 -12.06
CA GLN A 495 2.32 -4.44 -11.35
C GLN A 495 1.75 -3.98 -9.99
N LEU A 496 2.60 -3.88 -8.99
CA LEU A 496 2.30 -3.28 -7.70
C LEU A 496 2.98 -1.91 -7.60
N ASN A 497 2.32 -0.93 -6.96
CA ASN A 497 2.89 0.39 -6.69
C ASN A 497 3.54 1.03 -7.94
N GLY A 498 2.76 1.39 -8.91
CA GLY A 498 3.21 2.08 -10.11
C GLY A 498 2.60 3.49 -10.24
N PRO A 499 3.00 4.27 -11.22
CA PRO A 499 2.47 5.62 -11.46
C PRO A 499 1.08 5.58 -12.14
N PHE A 500 0.14 4.92 -11.48
CA PHE A 500 -1.24 4.74 -11.92
C PHE A 500 -2.17 4.56 -10.71
N PRO A 501 -3.49 4.72 -10.88
CA PRO A 501 -4.47 4.39 -9.86
C PRO A 501 -4.48 2.89 -9.56
N GLU A 502 -3.98 2.49 -8.39
CA GLU A 502 -3.96 1.10 -7.97
C GLU A 502 -5.28 0.73 -7.29
N ASP A 503 -5.96 -0.29 -7.81
CA ASP A 503 -7.22 -0.79 -7.28
C ASP A 503 -6.99 -1.68 -6.05
N HIS A 504 -7.34 -1.19 -4.88
CA HIS A 504 -7.22 -1.96 -3.64
C HIS A 504 -8.26 -3.10 -3.54
N TRP A 505 -9.39 -3.00 -4.22
CA TRP A 505 -10.40 -4.05 -4.23
C TRP A 505 -9.84 -5.38 -4.74
N GLN A 506 -9.04 -5.37 -5.80
CA GLN A 506 -8.41 -6.59 -6.32
C GLN A 506 -7.51 -7.29 -5.28
N ARG A 507 -6.88 -6.54 -4.39
CA ARG A 507 -6.08 -7.12 -3.29
C ARG A 507 -6.95 -7.84 -2.27
N LEU A 508 -8.17 -7.39 -2.06
CA LEU A 508 -9.13 -8.01 -1.15
C LEU A 508 -9.67 -9.31 -1.75
N VAL A 509 -10.17 -9.23 -2.97
CA VAL A 509 -10.80 -10.35 -3.68
C VAL A 509 -9.80 -11.48 -3.96
N SER A 510 -8.54 -11.18 -4.27
CA SER A 510 -7.49 -12.20 -4.50
C SER A 510 -7.19 -13.08 -3.28
N LYS A 511 -7.75 -12.76 -2.13
CA LYS A 511 -7.43 -13.40 -0.84
C LYS A 511 -8.68 -13.76 -0.03
N THR A 512 -9.85 -13.49 -0.59
CA THR A 512 -11.11 -13.96 -0.05
C THR A 512 -11.10 -15.48 -0.06
N ASP A 513 -11.53 -16.08 1.04
CA ASP A 513 -11.75 -17.52 1.10
C ASP A 513 -13.06 -17.87 0.38
N TYR A 514 -12.95 -18.23 -0.89
CA TYR A 514 -14.12 -18.61 -1.72
C TYR A 514 -14.76 -19.93 -1.30
N SER A 515 -14.20 -20.65 -0.31
CA SER A 515 -14.81 -21.86 0.27
C SER A 515 -15.79 -21.57 1.39
N LEU A 516 -15.93 -20.31 1.82
CA LEU A 516 -16.87 -19.91 2.86
C LEU A 516 -18.33 -20.13 2.44
N ALA A 517 -19.16 -20.50 3.40
CA ALA A 517 -20.59 -20.65 3.17
C ALA A 517 -21.24 -19.28 2.90
N GLU A 518 -22.37 -19.29 2.18
CA GLU A 518 -23.13 -18.07 1.91
C GLU A 518 -23.51 -17.35 3.21
N GLY A 519 -23.08 -16.08 3.32
CA GLY A 519 -23.31 -15.25 4.51
C GLY A 519 -22.18 -15.26 5.55
N GLU A 520 -21.12 -16.05 5.35
CA GLU A 520 -19.89 -15.95 6.12
C GLU A 520 -18.99 -14.85 5.55
N ILE A 521 -18.42 -14.05 6.44
CA ILE A 521 -17.50 -12.98 6.06
C ILE A 521 -16.07 -13.48 6.25
N ASP A 522 -15.27 -13.40 5.19
CA ASP A 522 -13.83 -13.67 5.27
C ASP A 522 -13.17 -12.78 6.34
N GLN A 523 -12.24 -13.36 7.11
CA GLN A 523 -11.57 -12.63 8.19
C GLN A 523 -10.76 -11.42 7.70
N ASN A 524 -10.27 -11.44 6.45
CA ASN A 524 -9.55 -10.31 5.88
C ASN A 524 -10.52 -9.16 5.61
N ILE A 525 -11.68 -9.45 5.02
CA ILE A 525 -12.75 -8.47 4.78
C ILE A 525 -13.26 -7.93 6.12
N ALA A 526 -13.52 -8.81 7.09
CA ALA A 526 -13.95 -8.39 8.42
C ALA A 526 -12.94 -7.46 9.09
N SER A 527 -11.63 -7.74 8.94
CA SER A 527 -10.57 -6.91 9.50
C SER A 527 -10.47 -5.55 8.82
N LEU A 528 -10.60 -5.52 7.50
CA LEU A 528 -10.59 -4.27 6.74
C LEU A 528 -11.79 -3.40 7.11
N ASN A 529 -12.99 -3.98 7.18
CA ASN A 529 -14.19 -3.27 7.62
C ASN A 529 -14.05 -2.73 9.07
N THR A 530 -13.27 -3.42 9.91
CA THR A 530 -12.98 -2.95 11.26
C THR A 530 -12.02 -1.76 11.26
N TRP A 531 -11.07 -1.72 10.33
CA TRP A 531 -10.10 -0.63 10.22
C TRP A 531 -10.59 0.53 9.34
N SER A 532 -11.67 0.34 8.57
CA SER A 532 -12.32 1.38 7.81
C SER A 532 -13.25 2.18 8.71
N TYR A 533 -13.18 3.50 8.61
CA TYR A 533 -14.01 4.39 9.41
C TYR A 533 -15.19 4.87 8.57
N GLU A 534 -16.42 4.65 9.07
CA GLU A 534 -17.62 5.24 8.47
C GLU A 534 -17.46 6.76 8.40
N ASN A 535 -17.76 7.36 7.26
CA ASN A 535 -17.81 8.81 6.99
C ASN A 535 -16.47 9.52 6.75
N GLY A 536 -15.45 8.87 6.18
CA GLY A 536 -14.24 9.57 5.71
C GLY A 536 -13.47 10.28 6.81
N LYS A 537 -13.50 9.75 8.04
CA LYS A 537 -12.62 10.24 9.10
C LYS A 537 -11.22 9.84 8.75
N HIS A 538 -10.43 10.86 8.57
CA HIS A 538 -9.11 10.76 7.98
C HIS A 538 -8.03 10.68 9.06
N TYR A 539 -6.93 10.06 8.67
CA TYR A 539 -5.66 10.25 9.34
C TYR A 539 -5.39 11.77 9.46
N ASN A 540 -5.45 12.31 10.69
CA ASN A 540 -5.13 13.69 10.96
C ASN A 540 -3.61 13.91 11.08
N GLY A 541 -2.83 13.23 10.21
CA GLY A 541 -1.41 13.48 9.98
C GLY A 541 -1.19 14.57 8.94
N LEU A 542 0.06 14.94 8.71
CA LEU A 542 0.39 15.88 7.64
C LEU A 542 0.09 15.27 6.27
N PRO A 543 -0.56 16.02 5.36
CA PRO A 543 -0.66 15.63 3.96
C PRO A 543 0.72 15.69 3.28
N ALA A 544 0.77 15.43 1.97
CA ALA A 544 1.99 15.52 1.16
C ALA A 544 2.44 16.99 0.99
N THR A 545 2.86 17.62 2.10
CA THR A 545 3.40 18.98 2.09
C THR A 545 4.81 18.99 1.46
N THR A 546 5.12 20.06 0.75
CA THR A 546 6.45 20.33 0.21
C THR A 546 7.12 21.47 0.98
N LEU A 547 8.45 21.40 1.14
CA LEU A 547 9.24 22.45 1.75
C LEU A 547 9.95 23.26 0.65
N LEU A 548 10.04 24.58 0.83
CA LEU A 548 10.86 25.42 -0.03
C LEU A 548 12.35 25.12 0.20
N ASP A 549 13.19 25.34 -0.80
CA ASP A 549 14.64 25.17 -0.69
C ASP A 549 15.25 25.91 0.50
N SER A 550 14.77 27.11 0.77
CA SER A 550 15.19 27.90 1.93
C SER A 550 14.82 27.29 3.28
N GLU A 551 13.79 26.47 3.34
CA GLU A 551 13.30 25.78 4.53
C GLU A 551 13.98 24.41 4.69
N GLN A 552 14.22 23.71 3.59
CA GLN A 552 14.68 22.32 3.55
C GLN A 552 15.99 22.09 4.34
N ALA A 553 16.98 22.96 4.15
CA ALA A 553 18.28 22.83 4.83
C ALA A 553 18.14 23.04 6.35
N ALA A 554 17.37 24.05 6.75
CA ALA A 554 17.14 24.38 8.18
C ALA A 554 16.33 23.27 8.86
N TYR A 555 15.29 22.78 8.18
CA TYR A 555 14.44 21.71 8.67
C TYR A 555 15.20 20.39 8.81
N SER A 556 15.83 19.89 7.73
CA SER A 556 16.45 18.57 7.70
C SER A 556 17.62 18.45 8.70
N GLY A 557 18.41 19.52 8.86
CA GLY A 557 19.49 19.52 9.83
C GLY A 557 19.01 19.32 11.26
N ALA A 558 18.04 20.13 11.70
CA ALA A 558 17.47 20.04 13.04
C ALA A 558 16.66 18.76 13.23
N PHE A 559 15.80 18.40 12.26
CA PHE A 559 14.86 17.31 12.42
C PHE A 559 15.51 15.94 12.44
N ASN A 560 16.61 15.73 11.72
CA ASN A 560 17.38 14.48 11.79
C ASN A 560 18.00 14.24 13.16
N GLU A 561 18.52 15.29 13.80
CA GLU A 561 19.05 15.20 15.16
C GLU A 561 17.93 14.96 16.18
N ILE A 562 16.79 15.68 16.05
CA ILE A 562 15.61 15.49 16.89
C ILE A 562 15.08 14.07 16.74
N GLY A 563 14.93 13.55 15.52
CA GLY A 563 14.43 12.20 15.27
C GLY A 563 15.30 11.13 15.91
N THR A 564 16.61 11.25 15.81
CA THR A 564 17.56 10.35 16.47
C THR A 564 17.41 10.39 17.99
N TYR A 565 17.35 11.58 18.57
CA TYR A 565 17.18 11.76 20.01
C TYR A 565 15.85 11.22 20.51
N VAL A 566 14.74 11.52 19.82
CA VAL A 566 13.40 11.02 20.13
C VAL A 566 13.39 9.49 20.11
N GLY A 567 13.92 8.86 19.05
CA GLY A 567 13.97 7.40 18.94
C GLY A 567 14.77 6.76 20.08
N GLU A 568 15.93 7.30 20.40
CA GLU A 568 16.77 6.82 21.49
C GLU A 568 16.07 6.94 22.86
N MET A 569 15.44 8.07 23.12
CA MET A 569 14.73 8.30 24.37
C MET A 569 13.46 7.48 24.51
N THR A 570 12.70 7.31 23.42
CA THR A 570 11.53 6.41 23.35
C THR A 570 11.93 5.01 23.81
N ALA A 571 12.99 4.45 23.23
CA ALA A 571 13.50 3.15 23.61
C ALA A 571 13.91 3.07 25.08
N LYS A 572 14.58 4.09 25.60
CA LYS A 572 14.99 4.14 27.01
C LYS A 572 13.81 4.20 27.97
N PHE A 573 12.77 4.98 27.64
CA PHE A 573 11.55 5.07 28.44
C PHE A 573 10.78 3.74 28.44
N ILE A 574 10.59 3.12 27.27
CA ILE A 574 9.88 1.84 27.15
C ILE A 574 10.61 0.73 27.88
N THR A 575 11.94 0.66 27.77
CA THR A 575 12.74 -0.36 28.48
C THR A 575 12.95 -0.07 29.96
N GLY A 576 12.58 1.13 30.43
CA GLY A 576 12.81 1.58 31.81
C GLY A 576 14.27 1.92 32.11
N THR A 577 15.13 2.05 31.09
CA THR A 577 16.52 2.50 31.23
C THR A 577 16.58 3.98 31.61
N GLU A 578 15.58 4.74 31.19
CA GLU A 578 15.34 6.13 31.59
C GLU A 578 14.01 6.23 32.34
N SER A 579 13.95 7.06 33.40
CA SER A 579 12.72 7.29 34.17
C SER A 579 11.79 8.25 33.43
N LEU A 580 10.49 7.93 33.41
CA LEU A 580 9.45 8.84 32.93
C LEU A 580 9.31 10.12 33.79
N ASP A 581 9.93 10.18 34.95
CA ASP A 581 10.02 11.42 35.73
C ASP A 581 10.86 12.47 35.03
N ASN A 582 11.77 12.07 34.13
CA ASN A 582 12.61 12.95 33.34
C ASN A 582 11.98 13.35 32.00
N PHE A 583 10.69 13.06 31.81
CA PHE A 583 9.98 13.38 30.55
C PHE A 583 9.98 14.89 30.23
N ASP A 584 9.80 15.74 31.23
CA ASP A 584 9.81 17.20 31.05
C ASP A 584 11.17 17.71 30.57
N ASP A 585 12.26 17.10 31.05
CA ASP A 585 13.61 17.46 30.60
C ASP A 585 13.88 16.93 29.17
N TYR A 586 13.36 15.76 28.83
CA TYR A 586 13.35 15.27 27.45
C TYR A 586 12.65 16.27 26.52
N VAL A 587 11.44 16.74 26.84
CA VAL A 587 10.69 17.73 26.03
C VAL A 587 11.48 19.02 25.87
N LYS A 588 12.06 19.55 26.95
CA LYS A 588 12.92 20.75 26.88
C LYS A 588 14.11 20.55 25.94
N ASN A 589 14.73 19.37 25.96
CA ASN A 589 15.85 19.05 25.07
C ASN A 589 15.40 19.04 23.61
N VAL A 590 14.27 18.42 23.28
CA VAL A 590 13.70 18.40 21.91
C VAL A 590 13.48 19.84 21.41
N TYR A 591 12.88 20.70 22.22
CA TYR A 591 12.70 22.11 21.83
C TYR A 591 14.04 22.87 21.73
N SER A 592 15.03 22.57 22.56
CA SER A 592 16.36 23.19 22.47
C SER A 592 17.13 22.82 21.21
N MET A 593 16.79 21.68 20.59
CA MET A 593 17.35 21.20 19.31
C MET A 593 16.69 21.88 18.08
N GLY A 594 15.68 22.74 18.29
CA GLY A 594 15.06 23.52 17.22
C GLY A 594 13.67 23.03 16.80
N MET A 595 12.98 22.24 17.62
CA MET A 595 11.66 21.68 17.29
C MET A 595 10.62 22.76 16.96
N GLN A 596 10.66 23.93 17.64
CA GLN A 596 9.73 25.02 17.32
C GLN A 596 9.89 25.50 15.88
N ASN A 597 11.11 25.67 15.41
CA ASN A 597 11.37 26.05 14.01
C ASN A 597 10.87 24.99 13.02
N CYS A 598 11.01 23.69 13.37
CA CYS A 598 10.46 22.62 12.54
C CYS A 598 8.93 22.65 12.47
N LEU A 599 8.26 22.96 13.59
CA LEU A 599 6.79 23.12 13.62
C LEU A 599 6.33 24.34 12.80
N ASP A 600 7.04 25.45 12.91
CA ASP A 600 6.71 26.67 12.16
C ASP A 600 6.84 26.43 10.65
N ILE A 601 7.91 25.78 10.20
CA ILE A 601 8.13 25.40 8.79
C ILE A 601 7.03 24.45 8.30
N GLN A 602 6.69 23.42 9.07
CA GLN A 602 5.62 22.49 8.67
C GLN A 602 4.24 23.14 8.66
N GLN A 603 3.99 24.12 9.54
CA GLN A 603 2.75 24.89 9.52
C GLN A 603 2.66 25.77 8.27
N GLU A 604 3.76 26.45 7.90
CA GLU A 604 3.80 27.24 6.67
C GLU A 604 3.60 26.37 5.42
N ALA A 605 4.20 25.17 5.39
CA ALA A 605 3.99 24.21 4.32
C ALA A 605 2.53 23.70 4.26
N LEU A 606 1.90 23.42 5.41
CA LEU A 606 0.49 23.06 5.48
C LEU A 606 -0.43 24.21 5.00
N ASP A 607 -0.12 25.43 5.37
CA ASP A 607 -0.91 26.59 4.95
C ASP A 607 -0.82 26.81 3.42
N ARG A 608 0.35 26.57 2.80
CA ARG A 608 0.53 26.57 1.34
C ARG A 608 -0.23 25.42 0.67
N TYR A 609 -0.14 24.21 1.23
CA TYR A 609 -0.91 23.06 0.74
C TYR A 609 -2.42 23.33 0.76
N ASN A 610 -2.96 23.79 1.88
CA ASN A 610 -4.38 24.12 2.01
C ASN A 610 -4.83 25.26 1.07
N ALA A 611 -3.93 26.13 0.65
CA ALA A 611 -4.23 27.17 -0.34
C ALA A 611 -4.37 26.61 -1.77
N ARG A 612 -3.71 25.49 -2.06
CA ARG A 612 -3.81 24.80 -3.38
C ARG A 612 -5.08 23.95 -3.50
N VAL A 613 -5.55 23.37 -2.41
CA VAL A 613 -6.76 22.52 -2.37
C VAL A 613 -8.06 23.33 -2.48
N LYS A 614 -8.03 24.64 -2.25
CA LYS A 614 -9.19 25.54 -2.34
C LYS A 614 -9.46 26.02 -3.77
#